data_a988a3356fc3c3e46b2db94d9b9da87a
#
_entry.id   a988a3356fc3c3e46b2db94d9b9da87a
#
_cell.length_a   1.000
_cell.length_b   1.000
_cell.length_c   1.000
_cell.angle_alpha   90.00
_cell.angle_beta   90.00
_cell.angle_gamma   90.00
#
_symmetry.space_group_name_H-M   'P 1'
#
loop_
_entity.id
_entity.type
_entity.pdbx_description
1 polymer ?
#
loop_
_entity_poly.entity_id
_entity_poly.type
_entity_poly.pdbx_seq_one_letter_code
_entity_poly.pdbx_strand_id
1 'polypeptide(L)'
;MRIWVTYITFAAIVVLYGAFYASGADEKKPAAAAADKAKVAKPETVTREQWGSTPQDIPETREHIPKYITIHHAGVDWKTGRDPKDFLKSMQAWGQKEKGWPDLAYHYMIAPDGRIFECRPVEYEPESNTKYDLKGHLGIEMMGNFETQRPSEAQLKSVVALTAWLCQEHKIDPSQIAGHKDRAKDQTVCPGKDFVRYLDDGTFVKWVKATLAGEKPEVKSGPPLPDGPKVVVDTQPESL
;
A
#
# COMPACT_ATOMS: atom_id res chain seq x y z
N MET A 1 -23.90 -79.82 -28.52
CA MET A 1 -23.10 -78.66 -28.07
C MET A 1 -22.85 -78.85 -26.58
N ARG A 2 -21.68 -79.37 -26.19
CA ARG A 2 -21.36 -79.77 -24.80
C ARG A 2 -20.58 -78.66 -24.08
N ILE A 3 -21.14 -78.20 -22.97
CA ILE A 3 -20.54 -77.20 -22.13
C ILE A 3 -19.76 -77.96 -21.02
N TRP A 4 -18.44 -77.73 -20.92
CA TRP A 4 -17.63 -78.24 -19.83
C TRP A 4 -17.50 -77.18 -18.73
N VAL A 5 -17.94 -77.53 -17.53
CA VAL A 5 -17.76 -76.76 -16.31
C VAL A 5 -16.54 -77.30 -15.56
N THR A 6 -15.54 -76.48 -15.36
CA THR A 6 -14.33 -76.82 -14.62
C THR A 6 -14.45 -76.21 -13.22
N TYR A 7 -14.47 -77.07 -12.18
CA TYR A 7 -14.42 -76.67 -10.79
C TYR A 7 -12.95 -76.45 -10.38
N ILE A 8 -12.63 -75.28 -9.84
CA ILE A 8 -11.33 -74.97 -9.22
C ILE A 8 -11.58 -74.93 -7.70
N THR A 9 -10.92 -75.85 -7.00
CA THR A 9 -10.88 -75.95 -5.54
C THR A 9 -9.91 -74.96 -4.97
N PHE A 10 -10.41 -74.05 -4.08
CA PHE A 10 -9.56 -73.15 -3.31
C PHE A 10 -9.09 -73.85 -2.02
N ALA A 11 -7.77 -73.97 -1.87
CA ALA A 11 -7.13 -74.33 -0.60
C ALA A 11 -6.96 -73.12 0.29
N ALA A 12 -7.54 -73.17 1.48
CA ALA A 12 -7.39 -72.11 2.47
C ALA A 12 -6.03 -72.21 3.17
N ILE A 13 -5.21 -71.19 3.02
CA ILE A 13 -3.99 -71.00 3.81
C ILE A 13 -4.32 -70.05 4.97
N VAL A 14 -4.30 -70.57 6.20
CA VAL A 14 -4.42 -69.79 7.42
C VAL A 14 -3.02 -69.23 7.75
N VAL A 15 -2.85 -67.92 7.63
CA VAL A 15 -1.66 -67.21 8.09
C VAL A 15 -1.99 -66.54 9.43
N LEU A 16 -1.36 -67.04 10.47
CA LEU A 16 -1.41 -66.42 11.83
C LEU A 16 -0.54 -65.14 11.79
N TYR A 17 -1.21 -63.96 11.85
CA TYR A 17 -0.54 -62.69 12.10
C TYR A 17 -0.41 -62.46 13.59
N GLY A 18 0.80 -62.49 14.10
CA GLY A 18 1.15 -62.03 15.44
C GLY A 18 0.98 -60.51 15.53
N ALA A 19 0.21 -60.05 16.51
CA ALA A 19 0.03 -58.66 16.83
C ALA A 19 1.31 -58.09 17.45
N PHE A 20 2.04 -57.27 16.71
CA PHE A 20 3.03 -56.36 17.28
C PHE A 20 2.31 -55.05 17.61
N TYR A 21 2.09 -54.79 18.90
CA TYR A 21 1.72 -53.51 19.42
C TYR A 21 2.94 -52.56 19.27
N ALA A 22 2.98 -51.75 18.23
CA ALA A 22 3.86 -50.59 18.15
C ALA A 22 3.18 -49.44 18.91
N SER A 23 3.75 -49.08 20.05
CA SER A 23 3.42 -47.87 20.80
C SER A 23 3.74 -46.66 19.87
N GLY A 24 2.68 -46.06 19.33
CA GLY A 24 2.78 -44.80 18.61
C GLY A 24 3.08 -43.66 19.59
N ALA A 25 4.35 -43.27 19.68
CA ALA A 25 4.66 -41.98 20.27
C ALA A 25 4.11 -40.90 19.34
N ASP A 26 3.11 -40.14 19.80
CA ASP A 26 2.67 -38.89 19.19
C ASP A 26 3.85 -37.91 19.11
N GLU A 27 4.54 -37.90 18.00
CA GLU A 27 5.42 -36.77 17.67
C GLU A 27 4.55 -35.52 17.49
N LYS A 28 4.37 -34.80 18.58
CA LYS A 28 3.87 -33.45 18.59
C LYS A 28 4.81 -32.61 17.72
N LYS A 29 4.43 -32.40 16.43
CA LYS A 29 5.08 -31.47 15.54
C LYS A 29 5.22 -30.14 16.29
N PRO A 30 6.41 -29.59 16.49
CA PRO A 30 6.55 -28.33 17.20
C PRO A 30 5.75 -27.28 16.42
N ALA A 31 4.77 -26.67 17.11
CA ALA A 31 4.11 -25.48 16.59
C ALA A 31 5.21 -24.48 16.30
N ALA A 32 5.34 -24.09 15.02
CA ALA A 32 6.26 -23.05 14.63
C ALA A 32 5.92 -21.83 15.50
N ALA A 33 6.84 -21.48 16.39
CA ALA A 33 6.73 -20.28 17.21
C ALA A 33 6.49 -19.13 16.21
N ALA A 34 5.36 -18.44 16.35
CA ALA A 34 5.10 -17.21 15.62
C ALA A 34 6.25 -16.26 16.02
N ALA A 35 7.22 -16.12 15.14
CA ALA A 35 8.27 -15.14 15.32
C ALA A 35 7.56 -13.81 15.55
N ASP A 36 7.87 -13.18 16.68
CA ASP A 36 7.36 -11.87 17.04
C ASP A 36 7.78 -10.93 15.89
N LYS A 37 6.83 -10.62 14.98
CA LYS A 37 7.15 -9.83 13.79
C LYS A 37 7.61 -8.47 14.29
N ALA A 38 8.83 -8.09 13.96
CA ALA A 38 9.40 -6.81 14.34
C ALA A 38 8.39 -5.70 14.02
N LYS A 39 8.02 -4.93 15.05
CA LYS A 39 7.03 -3.84 14.88
C LYS A 39 7.62 -2.76 13.98
N VAL A 40 6.95 -2.48 12.86
CA VAL A 40 7.33 -1.37 11.97
C VAL A 40 7.09 -0.06 12.73
N ALA A 41 8.14 0.73 12.89
CA ALA A 41 8.03 2.03 13.56
C ALA A 41 7.23 3.02 12.70
N LYS A 42 6.43 3.87 13.36
CA LYS A 42 5.81 5.02 12.66
C LYS A 42 6.93 5.89 12.10
N PRO A 43 6.93 6.21 10.79
CA PRO A 43 7.89 7.16 10.25
C PRO A 43 7.65 8.55 10.87
N GLU A 44 8.70 9.37 10.89
CA GLU A 44 8.58 10.76 11.32
C GLU A 44 7.61 11.51 10.38
N THR A 45 6.72 12.32 10.98
CA THR A 45 5.72 13.09 10.24
C THR A 45 5.75 14.56 10.68
N VAL A 46 5.44 15.45 9.75
CA VAL A 46 5.13 16.85 10.04
C VAL A 46 3.64 16.92 10.37
N THR A 47 3.33 17.35 11.60
CA THR A 47 1.93 17.38 12.06
C THR A 47 1.12 18.48 11.37
N ARG A 48 -0.20 18.40 11.49
CA ARG A 48 -1.14 19.37 10.93
C ARG A 48 -0.88 20.79 11.44
N GLU A 49 -0.59 20.93 12.72
CA GLU A 49 -0.25 22.22 13.35
C GLU A 49 1.07 22.78 12.82
N GLN A 50 2.08 21.89 12.61
CA GLN A 50 3.41 22.30 12.16
C GLN A 50 3.42 22.85 10.72
N TRP A 51 2.49 22.40 9.86
CA TRP A 51 2.36 22.98 8.53
C TRP A 51 1.26 24.05 8.42
N GLY A 52 0.47 24.28 9.48
CA GLY A 52 -0.53 25.33 9.55
C GLY A 52 -1.84 24.97 8.87
N SER A 53 -2.33 23.73 9.10
CA SER A 53 -3.64 23.25 8.63
C SER A 53 -4.79 24.08 9.21
N THR A 54 -5.79 24.39 8.37
CA THR A 54 -7.03 25.10 8.75
C THR A 54 -8.26 24.31 8.31
N PRO A 55 -8.50 23.11 8.89
CA PRO A 55 -9.64 22.28 8.50
C PRO A 55 -10.96 22.90 8.93
N GLN A 56 -12.01 22.52 8.22
CA GLN A 56 -13.41 22.64 8.68
C GLN A 56 -13.85 21.34 9.33
N ASP A 57 -14.97 21.35 10.02
CA ASP A 57 -15.53 20.16 10.65
C ASP A 57 -15.92 19.11 9.61
N ILE A 58 -15.47 17.88 9.81
CA ILE A 58 -15.85 16.74 8.98
C ILE A 58 -17.05 16.06 9.66
N PRO A 59 -18.18 15.85 8.96
CA PRO A 59 -19.33 15.18 9.55
C PRO A 59 -19.00 13.75 10.02
N GLU A 60 -19.50 13.36 11.19
CA GLU A 60 -19.35 11.99 11.74
C GLU A 60 -19.87 10.90 10.77
N THR A 61 -20.83 11.24 9.91
CA THR A 61 -21.33 10.32 8.86
C THR A 61 -20.25 9.90 7.85
N ARG A 62 -19.11 10.61 7.84
CA ARG A 62 -17.93 10.32 7.01
C ARG A 62 -16.88 9.46 7.74
N GLU A 63 -17.17 9.06 8.97
CA GLU A 63 -16.27 8.14 9.69
C GLU A 63 -16.21 6.76 9.02
N HIS A 64 -15.01 6.18 9.02
CA HIS A 64 -14.79 4.86 8.47
C HIS A 64 -13.71 4.09 9.22
N ILE A 65 -13.65 2.78 8.96
CA ILE A 65 -12.54 1.93 9.37
C ILE A 65 -11.66 1.68 8.15
N PRO A 66 -10.36 2.03 8.17
CA PRO A 66 -9.43 1.77 7.08
C PRO A 66 -9.35 0.29 6.68
N LYS A 67 -9.39 0.02 5.37
CA LYS A 67 -9.33 -1.33 4.77
C LYS A 67 -8.44 -1.38 3.53
N TYR A 68 -8.21 -0.25 2.90
CA TYR A 68 -7.53 -0.11 1.63
C TYR A 68 -6.50 1.02 1.71
N ILE A 69 -5.41 0.89 0.96
CA ILE A 69 -4.48 1.99 0.73
C ILE A 69 -4.52 2.35 -0.74
N THR A 70 -4.75 3.62 -1.04
CA THR A 70 -4.77 4.15 -2.40
C THR A 70 -3.65 5.17 -2.56
N ILE A 71 -2.77 4.90 -3.55
CA ILE A 71 -1.63 5.76 -3.84
C ILE A 71 -2.03 6.76 -4.93
N HIS A 72 -1.67 8.01 -4.70
CA HIS A 72 -1.94 9.13 -5.58
C HIS A 72 -0.66 9.91 -5.90
N HIS A 73 -0.72 10.73 -6.94
CA HIS A 73 0.16 11.85 -7.18
C HIS A 73 -0.64 13.15 -7.21
N ALA A 74 0.02 14.29 -6.99
CA ALA A 74 -0.66 15.58 -7.04
C ALA A 74 -1.17 15.94 -8.45
N GLY A 75 -0.60 15.34 -9.50
CA GLY A 75 -0.96 15.61 -10.89
C GLY A 75 -0.55 17.00 -11.40
N VAL A 76 0.21 17.75 -10.62
CA VAL A 76 0.80 19.02 -10.99
C VAL A 76 2.30 18.94 -10.87
N ASP A 77 3.04 19.53 -11.85
CA ASP A 77 4.49 19.49 -11.84
C ASP A 77 5.04 20.17 -10.60
N TRP A 78 5.93 19.48 -9.92
CA TRP A 78 6.67 20.09 -8.82
C TRP A 78 7.74 21.01 -9.37
N LYS A 79 7.72 22.25 -8.93
CA LYS A 79 8.69 23.28 -9.34
C LYS A 79 9.77 23.42 -8.28
N THR A 80 11.01 23.62 -8.72
CA THR A 80 12.14 23.94 -7.85
C THR A 80 11.79 25.10 -6.92
N GLY A 81 12.18 25.01 -5.68
CA GLY A 81 11.96 26.05 -4.67
C GLY A 81 10.54 26.13 -4.10
N ARG A 82 9.63 25.28 -4.52
CA ARG A 82 8.28 25.25 -3.92
C ARG A 82 8.33 24.76 -2.49
N ASP A 83 7.79 25.51 -1.53
CA ASP A 83 7.63 25.05 -0.16
C ASP A 83 6.46 24.05 -0.07
N PRO A 84 6.68 22.82 0.44
CA PRO A 84 5.62 21.85 0.63
C PRO A 84 4.49 22.32 1.55
N LYS A 85 4.79 23.13 2.58
CA LYS A 85 3.75 23.65 3.49
C LYS A 85 2.83 24.64 2.78
N ASP A 86 3.38 25.48 1.92
CA ASP A 86 2.57 26.42 1.13
C ASP A 86 1.76 25.69 0.06
N PHE A 87 2.30 24.61 -0.48
CA PHE A 87 1.54 23.72 -1.37
C PHE A 87 0.33 23.09 -0.65
N LEU A 88 0.53 22.54 0.55
CA LEU A 88 -0.54 21.95 1.38
C LEU A 88 -1.63 22.97 1.69
N LYS A 89 -1.26 24.17 2.18
CA LYS A 89 -2.20 25.25 2.47
C LYS A 89 -3.01 25.66 1.24
N SER A 90 -2.33 25.79 0.10
CA SER A 90 -2.98 26.13 -1.17
C SER A 90 -3.97 25.05 -1.62
N MET A 91 -3.61 23.77 -1.49
CA MET A 91 -4.50 22.66 -1.83
C MET A 91 -5.68 22.56 -0.88
N GLN A 92 -5.49 22.76 0.43
CA GLN A 92 -6.57 22.77 1.41
C GLN A 92 -7.56 23.90 1.12
N ALA A 93 -7.06 25.12 0.93
CA ALA A 93 -7.89 26.27 0.61
C ALA A 93 -8.65 26.10 -0.73
N TRP A 94 -7.99 25.52 -1.75
CA TRP A 94 -8.64 25.20 -3.01
C TRP A 94 -9.76 24.16 -2.84
N GLY A 95 -9.49 23.07 -2.12
CA GLY A 95 -10.46 22.02 -1.84
C GLY A 95 -11.70 22.57 -1.11
N GLN A 96 -11.47 23.40 -0.10
CA GLN A 96 -12.55 24.05 0.65
C GLN A 96 -13.38 24.99 -0.22
N LYS A 97 -12.73 25.83 -1.00
CA LYS A 97 -13.40 26.87 -1.80
C LYS A 97 -14.07 26.32 -3.05
N GLU A 98 -13.38 25.47 -3.82
CA GLU A 98 -13.83 25.06 -5.16
C GLU A 98 -14.57 23.72 -5.15
N LYS A 99 -14.39 22.89 -4.10
CA LYS A 99 -14.98 21.54 -4.00
C LYS A 99 -15.93 21.39 -2.83
N GLY A 100 -15.90 22.31 -1.87
CA GLY A 100 -16.65 22.18 -0.63
C GLY A 100 -16.15 21.06 0.27
N TRP A 101 -14.90 20.63 0.08
CA TRP A 101 -14.27 19.65 0.95
C TRP A 101 -13.89 20.29 2.29
N PRO A 102 -14.16 19.66 3.41
CA PRO A 102 -13.84 20.26 4.71
C PRO A 102 -12.34 20.30 5.01
N ASP A 103 -11.55 19.46 4.33
CA ASP A 103 -10.11 19.33 4.52
C ASP A 103 -9.43 18.85 3.24
N LEU A 104 -8.08 18.66 3.29
CA LEU A 104 -7.36 17.98 2.22
C LEU A 104 -8.01 16.64 1.87
N ALA A 105 -7.88 16.25 0.61
CA ALA A 105 -8.46 15.00 0.11
C ALA A 105 -7.77 13.74 0.68
N TYR A 106 -6.50 13.85 1.03
CA TYR A 106 -5.62 12.72 1.38
C TYR A 106 -5.30 12.73 2.87
N HIS A 107 -4.94 11.55 3.42
CA HIS A 107 -4.56 11.37 4.82
C HIS A 107 -3.10 11.73 5.06
N TYR A 108 -2.26 11.45 4.07
CA TYR A 108 -0.84 11.79 4.10
C TYR A 108 -0.40 12.35 2.74
N MET A 109 0.52 13.29 2.78
CA MET A 109 1.17 13.83 1.59
C MET A 109 2.68 13.79 1.76
N ILE A 110 3.41 13.43 0.70
CA ILE A 110 4.86 13.21 0.73
C ILE A 110 5.54 14.18 -0.22
N ALA A 111 6.39 15.05 0.34
CA ALA A 111 7.18 16.01 -0.44
C ALA A 111 8.33 15.32 -1.20
N PRO A 112 8.91 15.98 -2.24
CA PRO A 112 10.03 15.44 -3.00
C PRO A 112 11.26 15.05 -2.17
N ASP A 113 11.51 15.74 -1.07
CA ASP A 113 12.60 15.46 -0.13
C ASP A 113 12.30 14.28 0.84
N GLY A 114 11.11 13.70 0.74
CA GLY A 114 10.68 12.55 1.53
C GLY A 114 9.97 12.92 2.84
N ARG A 115 9.84 14.20 3.19
CA ARG A 115 9.03 14.58 4.37
C ARG A 115 7.58 14.15 4.19
N ILE A 116 7.04 13.52 5.24
CA ILE A 116 5.66 13.04 5.29
C ILE A 116 4.83 14.03 6.11
N PHE A 117 3.73 14.49 5.55
CA PHE A 117 2.81 15.43 6.19
C PHE A 117 1.51 14.72 6.56
N GLU A 118 1.08 14.88 7.82
CA GLU A 118 -0.25 14.47 8.25
C GLU A 118 -1.28 15.48 7.71
N CYS A 119 -2.33 14.96 7.07
CA CYS A 119 -3.35 15.76 6.41
C CYS A 119 -4.73 15.49 7.00
N ARG A 120 -5.66 14.91 6.24
CA ARG A 120 -6.98 14.53 6.76
C ARG A 120 -6.85 13.45 7.84
N PRO A 121 -7.59 13.52 8.96
CA PRO A 121 -7.57 12.45 9.96
C PRO A 121 -7.99 11.10 9.37
N VAL A 122 -7.31 10.02 9.79
CA VAL A 122 -7.45 8.67 9.20
C VAL A 122 -8.81 8.00 9.50
N GLU A 123 -9.54 8.50 10.48
CA GLU A 123 -10.87 8.05 10.84
C GLU A 123 -11.97 8.53 9.89
N TYR A 124 -11.69 9.48 8.99
CA TYR A 124 -12.65 10.01 8.03
C TYR A 124 -12.30 9.60 6.60
N GLU A 125 -13.32 9.33 5.79
CA GLU A 125 -13.18 9.03 4.37
C GLU A 125 -12.40 10.13 3.63
N PRO A 126 -11.55 9.79 2.64
CA PRO A 126 -10.88 10.77 1.78
C PRO A 126 -11.88 11.51 0.88
N GLU A 127 -11.39 12.44 0.08
CA GLU A 127 -12.13 13.05 -1.02
C GLU A 127 -11.52 12.65 -2.37
N SER A 128 -12.31 12.76 -3.44
CA SER A 128 -11.85 12.50 -4.80
C SER A 128 -12.64 13.29 -5.83
N ASN A 129 -11.99 13.63 -6.95
CA ASN A 129 -12.66 14.17 -8.14
C ASN A 129 -13.23 13.07 -9.05
N THR A 130 -12.94 11.79 -8.77
CA THR A 130 -13.44 10.64 -9.51
C THR A 130 -14.50 9.89 -8.72
N LYS A 131 -15.25 9.04 -9.39
CA LYS A 131 -16.36 8.30 -8.78
C LYS A 131 -15.90 6.87 -8.45
N TYR A 132 -15.72 6.58 -7.17
CA TYR A 132 -15.58 5.23 -6.60
C TYR A 132 -16.01 5.27 -5.13
N ASP A 133 -16.22 4.12 -4.51
CA ASP A 133 -16.51 4.06 -3.08
C ASP A 133 -15.29 4.49 -2.27
N LEU A 134 -15.39 5.59 -1.53
CA LEU A 134 -14.30 6.15 -0.72
C LEU A 134 -14.18 5.48 0.65
N LYS A 135 -15.20 4.73 1.05
CA LYS A 135 -15.27 4.14 2.39
C LYS A 135 -14.18 3.08 2.60
N GLY A 136 -13.42 3.26 3.65
CA GLY A 136 -12.31 2.37 4.00
C GLY A 136 -10.98 2.70 3.31
N HIS A 137 -10.90 3.71 2.46
CA HIS A 137 -9.66 4.08 1.78
C HIS A 137 -8.81 5.05 2.59
N LEU A 138 -7.53 4.71 2.78
CA LEU A 138 -6.48 5.65 3.17
C LEU A 138 -5.79 6.15 1.91
N GLY A 139 -5.89 7.45 1.63
CA GLY A 139 -5.21 8.12 0.52
C GLY A 139 -3.82 8.60 0.94
N ILE A 140 -2.80 8.20 0.17
CA ILE A 140 -1.44 8.73 0.28
C ILE A 140 -1.11 9.41 -1.04
N GLU A 141 -0.80 10.71 -1.00
CA GLU A 141 -0.38 11.46 -2.17
C GLU A 141 1.12 11.75 -2.13
N MET A 142 1.77 11.61 -3.27
CA MET A 142 3.12 12.12 -3.49
C MET A 142 3.06 13.41 -4.32
N MET A 143 3.71 14.46 -3.83
CA MET A 143 3.77 15.76 -4.49
C MET A 143 4.58 15.66 -5.79
N GLY A 144 4.00 16.08 -6.90
CA GLY A 144 4.55 16.00 -8.25
C GLY A 144 3.56 15.42 -9.25
N ASN A 145 3.94 15.38 -10.52
CA ASN A 145 3.16 14.79 -11.60
C ASN A 145 3.94 13.65 -12.25
N PHE A 146 3.65 12.41 -11.90
CA PHE A 146 4.43 11.27 -12.40
C PHE A 146 4.00 10.76 -13.80
N GLU A 147 3.22 11.57 -14.52
CA GLU A 147 3.11 11.49 -15.97
C GLU A 147 4.27 12.23 -16.68
N THR A 148 4.76 13.32 -16.08
CA THR A 148 5.74 14.25 -16.66
C THR A 148 7.05 14.31 -15.90
N GLN A 149 7.05 13.93 -14.62
CA GLN A 149 8.21 13.86 -13.74
C GLN A 149 8.33 12.45 -13.14
N ARG A 150 9.46 12.18 -12.52
CA ARG A 150 9.72 10.93 -11.80
C ARG A 150 9.75 11.20 -10.30
N PRO A 151 9.21 10.28 -9.46
CA PRO A 151 9.36 10.42 -8.02
C PRO A 151 10.83 10.37 -7.62
N SER A 152 11.21 11.12 -6.59
CA SER A 152 12.53 11.00 -5.99
C SER A 152 12.69 9.67 -5.22
N GLU A 153 13.94 9.24 -5.02
CA GLU A 153 14.18 8.08 -4.15
C GLU A 153 13.76 8.33 -2.70
N ALA A 154 13.83 9.59 -2.22
CA ALA A 154 13.35 9.98 -0.92
C ALA A 154 11.84 9.75 -0.80
N GLN A 155 11.06 10.19 -1.81
CA GLN A 155 9.61 9.91 -1.85
C GLN A 155 9.31 8.41 -1.88
N LEU A 156 10.03 7.64 -2.70
CA LEU A 156 9.83 6.19 -2.80
C LEU A 156 10.10 5.50 -1.46
N LYS A 157 11.17 5.85 -0.77
CA LYS A 157 11.49 5.33 0.57
C LYS A 157 10.42 5.68 1.60
N SER A 158 9.97 6.93 1.59
CA SER A 158 8.96 7.42 2.53
C SER A 158 7.59 6.78 2.28
N VAL A 159 7.15 6.66 1.02
CA VAL A 159 5.85 6.03 0.74
C VAL A 159 5.86 4.54 1.07
N VAL A 160 6.98 3.82 0.90
CA VAL A 160 7.11 2.42 1.32
C VAL A 160 7.04 2.30 2.83
N ALA A 161 7.81 3.11 3.57
CA ALA A 161 7.85 3.08 5.04
C ALA A 161 6.47 3.42 5.64
N LEU A 162 5.83 4.49 5.15
CA LEU A 162 4.49 4.91 5.58
C LEU A 162 3.45 3.83 5.29
N THR A 163 3.44 3.28 4.08
CA THR A 163 2.50 2.24 3.68
C THR A 163 2.66 0.98 4.53
N ALA A 164 3.89 0.56 4.82
CA ALA A 164 4.15 -0.60 5.68
C ALA A 164 3.64 -0.36 7.11
N TRP A 165 3.90 0.82 7.68
CA TRP A 165 3.38 1.17 8.99
C TRP A 165 1.85 1.20 9.01
N LEU A 166 1.18 1.82 8.02
CA LEU A 166 -0.28 1.86 7.93
C LEU A 166 -0.89 0.46 7.77
N CYS A 167 -0.27 -0.41 6.98
CA CYS A 167 -0.70 -1.81 6.87
C CYS A 167 -0.68 -2.51 8.24
N GLN A 168 0.38 -2.32 9.03
CA GLN A 168 0.50 -2.90 10.37
C GLN A 168 -0.50 -2.28 11.34
N GLU A 169 -0.59 -0.95 11.39
CA GLU A 169 -1.41 -0.20 12.34
C GLU A 169 -2.91 -0.50 12.17
N HIS A 170 -3.37 -0.49 10.92
CA HIS A 170 -4.78 -0.71 10.59
C HIS A 170 -5.09 -2.15 10.17
N LYS A 171 -4.13 -3.08 10.27
CA LYS A 171 -4.29 -4.49 9.87
C LYS A 171 -4.75 -4.65 8.41
N ILE A 172 -4.25 -3.81 7.52
CA ILE A 172 -4.54 -3.84 6.08
C ILE A 172 -3.59 -4.82 5.42
N ASP A 173 -4.14 -5.82 4.73
CA ASP A 173 -3.31 -6.74 3.92
C ASP A 173 -2.66 -5.98 2.77
N PRO A 174 -1.35 -6.16 2.49
CA PRO A 174 -0.68 -5.50 1.36
C PRO A 174 -1.29 -5.76 -0.02
N SER A 175 -2.13 -6.79 -0.19
CA SER A 175 -2.90 -6.99 -1.42
C SER A 175 -3.99 -5.93 -1.62
N GLN A 176 -4.31 -5.15 -0.58
CA GLN A 176 -5.28 -4.07 -0.62
C GLN A 176 -4.66 -2.71 -1.00
N ILE A 177 -3.39 -2.69 -1.40
CA ILE A 177 -2.71 -1.52 -1.92
C ILE A 177 -2.96 -1.42 -3.42
N ALA A 178 -3.37 -0.25 -3.91
CA ALA A 178 -3.56 0.00 -5.34
C ALA A 178 -3.35 1.47 -5.70
N GLY A 179 -3.21 1.77 -6.98
CA GLY A 179 -3.22 3.14 -7.49
C GLY A 179 -4.65 3.68 -7.63
N HIS A 180 -4.79 4.99 -7.67
CA HIS A 180 -6.08 5.63 -7.90
C HIS A 180 -6.75 5.16 -9.21
N LYS A 181 -5.97 4.96 -10.29
CA LYS A 181 -6.49 4.44 -11.57
C LYS A 181 -7.18 3.08 -11.44
N ASP A 182 -6.75 2.27 -10.49
CA ASP A 182 -7.28 0.92 -10.29
C ASP A 182 -8.59 0.95 -9.50
N ARG A 183 -8.80 2.00 -8.68
CA ARG A 183 -10.03 2.25 -7.93
C ARG A 183 -11.08 2.97 -8.77
N ALA A 184 -10.65 3.91 -9.60
CA ALA A 184 -11.49 4.74 -10.47
C ALA A 184 -11.15 4.48 -11.94
N LYS A 185 -11.41 3.25 -12.39
CA LYS A 185 -11.05 2.75 -13.71
C LYS A 185 -11.56 3.69 -14.81
N ASP A 186 -10.72 3.94 -15.80
CA ASP A 186 -10.98 4.79 -16.97
C ASP A 186 -11.31 6.28 -16.66
N GLN A 187 -11.14 6.71 -15.39
CA GLN A 187 -11.40 8.09 -14.98
C GLN A 187 -10.13 8.90 -14.70
N THR A 188 -9.00 8.23 -14.50
CA THR A 188 -7.75 8.87 -14.12
C THR A 188 -6.52 8.04 -14.51
N VAL A 189 -5.39 8.71 -14.70
CA VAL A 189 -4.05 8.09 -14.84
C VAL A 189 -3.24 8.09 -13.54
N CYS A 190 -3.81 8.65 -12.46
CA CYS A 190 -3.19 8.75 -11.14
C CYS A 190 -2.88 7.34 -10.59
N PRO A 191 -1.68 7.09 -10.06
CA PRO A 191 -0.61 8.01 -9.64
C PRO A 191 0.46 8.33 -10.69
N GLY A 192 0.17 8.22 -11.98
CA GLY A 192 1.07 8.54 -13.07
C GLY A 192 1.99 7.39 -13.49
N LYS A 193 2.32 7.33 -14.79
CA LYS A 193 2.97 6.17 -15.41
C LYS A 193 4.31 5.78 -14.76
N ASP A 194 5.12 6.73 -14.28
CA ASP A 194 6.41 6.40 -13.68
C ASP A 194 6.28 5.80 -12.27
N PHE A 195 5.17 6.03 -11.56
CA PHE A 195 4.88 5.31 -10.32
C PHE A 195 4.04 4.05 -10.54
N VAL A 196 3.09 4.09 -11.46
CA VAL A 196 2.20 2.95 -11.79
C VAL A 196 3.00 1.68 -12.09
N ARG A 197 4.16 1.79 -12.77
CA ARG A 197 5.00 0.63 -13.08
C ARG A 197 5.40 -0.19 -11.85
N TYR A 198 5.66 0.45 -10.70
CA TYR A 198 6.01 -0.24 -9.46
C TYR A 198 4.81 -0.96 -8.82
N LEU A 199 3.58 -0.50 -9.11
CA LEU A 199 2.36 -1.18 -8.70
C LEU A 199 2.08 -2.37 -9.64
N ASP A 200 2.16 -2.15 -10.95
CA ASP A 200 1.81 -3.13 -11.98
C ASP A 200 2.77 -4.33 -11.99
N ASP A 201 4.07 -4.13 -11.75
CA ASP A 201 5.08 -5.20 -11.67
C ASP A 201 5.20 -5.81 -10.26
N GLY A 202 4.45 -5.31 -9.29
CA GLY A 202 4.43 -5.78 -7.90
C GLY A 202 5.64 -5.33 -7.05
N THR A 203 6.57 -4.56 -7.61
CA THR A 203 7.78 -4.08 -6.89
C THR A 203 7.41 -3.30 -5.64
N PHE A 204 6.44 -2.39 -5.71
CA PHE A 204 6.01 -1.59 -4.57
C PHE A 204 5.48 -2.47 -3.41
N VAL A 205 4.58 -3.39 -3.72
CA VAL A 205 4.03 -4.33 -2.72
C VAL A 205 5.10 -5.24 -2.15
N LYS A 206 6.10 -5.65 -2.96
CA LYS A 206 7.25 -6.44 -2.49
C LYS A 206 8.09 -5.64 -1.48
N TRP A 207 8.39 -4.37 -1.73
CA TRP A 207 9.09 -3.50 -0.77
C TRP A 207 8.32 -3.35 0.53
N VAL A 208 7.01 -3.10 0.47
CA VAL A 208 6.14 -3.00 1.65
C VAL A 208 6.15 -4.30 2.47
N LYS A 209 6.01 -5.47 1.81
CA LYS A 209 6.05 -6.77 2.49
C LYS A 209 7.39 -7.06 3.15
N ALA A 210 8.50 -6.74 2.49
CA ALA A 210 9.85 -6.88 3.06
C ALA A 210 10.00 -5.99 4.31
N THR A 211 9.54 -4.73 4.26
CA THR A 211 9.55 -3.82 5.41
C THR A 211 8.70 -4.38 6.57
N LEU A 212 7.52 -4.94 6.29
CA LEU A 212 6.67 -5.60 7.29
C LEU A 212 7.31 -6.85 7.91
N ALA A 213 8.19 -7.51 7.17
CA ALA A 213 8.98 -8.64 7.66
C ALA A 213 10.21 -8.20 8.50
N GLY A 214 10.44 -6.89 8.66
CA GLY A 214 11.60 -6.35 9.36
C GLY A 214 12.87 -6.28 8.50
N GLU A 215 12.75 -6.52 7.21
CA GLU A 215 13.83 -6.38 6.25
C GLU A 215 14.02 -4.91 5.84
N LYS A 216 15.18 -4.59 5.27
CA LYS A 216 15.51 -3.28 4.70
C LYS A 216 15.61 -3.40 3.19
N PRO A 217 14.50 -3.34 2.44
CA PRO A 217 14.53 -3.45 1.00
C PRO A 217 15.32 -2.30 0.37
N GLU A 218 16.04 -2.58 -0.71
CA GLU A 218 16.71 -1.57 -1.50
C GLU A 218 15.67 -0.82 -2.36
N VAL A 219 15.12 0.28 -1.81
CA VAL A 219 14.14 1.11 -2.51
C VAL A 219 14.88 2.10 -3.39
N LYS A 220 14.80 1.91 -4.70
CA LYS A 220 15.47 2.74 -5.71
C LYS A 220 14.54 3.05 -6.88
N SER A 221 14.80 4.20 -7.52
CA SER A 221 14.19 4.51 -8.81
C SER A 221 14.73 3.57 -9.88
N GLY A 222 13.83 2.89 -10.59
CA GLY A 222 14.19 2.14 -11.79
C GLY A 222 14.71 3.05 -12.91
N PRO A 223 15.22 2.52 -14.03
CA PRO A 223 15.60 3.35 -15.18
C PRO A 223 14.37 4.10 -15.73
N PRO A 224 14.55 5.25 -16.42
CA PRO A 224 13.44 5.93 -17.07
C PRO A 224 12.71 5.00 -18.05
N LEU A 225 11.38 5.02 -18.05
CA LEU A 225 10.59 4.31 -19.07
C LEU A 225 10.93 4.87 -20.47
N PRO A 226 10.89 4.05 -21.54
CA PRO A 226 11.11 4.52 -22.91
C PRO A 226 10.28 5.74 -23.25
N ASP A 227 8.98 5.67 -23.01
CA ASP A 227 7.99 6.73 -23.29
C ASP A 227 7.56 7.48 -22.01
N GLY A 228 8.34 7.39 -20.94
CA GLY A 228 8.06 8.02 -19.66
C GLY A 228 8.88 9.28 -19.41
N PRO A 229 8.62 9.95 -18.28
CA PRO A 229 9.33 11.13 -17.87
C PRO A 229 10.81 10.83 -17.62
N LYS A 230 11.67 11.82 -17.87
CA LYS A 230 13.13 11.74 -17.66
C LYS A 230 13.58 12.55 -16.45
N VAL A 231 12.83 13.58 -16.09
CA VAL A 231 13.16 14.52 -15.03
C VAL A 231 12.64 14.01 -13.69
N VAL A 232 13.51 13.86 -12.70
CA VAL A 232 13.12 13.58 -11.32
C VAL A 232 12.62 14.86 -10.68
N VAL A 233 11.59 14.78 -9.83
CA VAL A 233 11.14 15.94 -9.03
C VAL A 233 12.31 16.51 -8.22
N ASP A 234 12.42 17.83 -8.20
CA ASP A 234 13.51 18.48 -7.49
C ASP A 234 13.30 18.37 -5.97
N THR A 235 14.36 17.97 -5.27
CA THR A 235 14.35 17.81 -3.82
C THR A 235 14.94 19.01 -3.08
N GLN A 236 15.51 19.98 -3.80
CA GLN A 236 16.18 21.12 -3.19
C GLN A 236 15.16 22.18 -2.77
N PRO A 237 15.22 22.68 -1.53
CA PRO A 237 14.57 23.94 -1.18
C PRO A 237 15.22 25.08 -1.97
N GLU A 238 14.47 26.17 -2.20
CA GLU A 238 15.10 27.39 -2.71
C GLU A 238 16.31 27.74 -1.84
N SER A 239 17.46 27.95 -2.46
CA SER A 239 18.59 28.58 -1.79
C SER A 239 18.19 30.01 -1.47
N LEU A 240 18.04 30.32 -0.17
CA LEU A 240 17.87 31.67 0.35
C LEU A 240 19.06 32.57 -0.06
#